data_326a9af1195eeacb32e16ff6c7617095
#
_entry.id   326a9af1195eeacb32e16ff6c7617095
#
_cell.length_a   1.000
_cell.length_b   1.000
_cell.length_c   1.000
_cell.angle_alpha   90.00
_cell.angle_beta   90.00
_cell.angle_gamma   90.00
#
_symmetry.space_group_name_H-M   'P 1'
#
loop_
_entity.id
_entity.type
_entity.pdbx_description
1 polymer ?
#
loop_
_entity_poly.entity_id
_entity_poly.type
_entity_poly.pdbx_seq_one_letter_code
_entity_poly.pdbx_strand_id
1 'polypeptide(L)'
;MMVALLTVALAHAGPADLTSGDFGTWEDALDAEDVLTPEELAALEERGASAIVGGWDVAAGDWGDTAGIVYRGMEVGCTGTLIAPDLVLTAGHCMDGVLGVVVDSVDIGDGSGEWIRARRSIAYPRWWRSYDVGLIQLESPASVAPRTIAQDCILDRYMYDGAEIAAVGYGAIDERGTRYVDELQETRLEVTDHDCSTRDDDCIRSVAPGGEFIARGEDGTDTCFGDSGGPAYLMTDEGDFVVGVVSRGTRDSGARCGAGTIYVRADAVVPWIEELSGYDLARPECPDGPPPEDGLSDLDDAPGNMRINGEDIRGCSTAGGPGALGALLLLLPLFRRRD
;
A
#
# COMPACT_ATOMS: atom_id res chain seq x y z
N MET A 1 20.82 45.30 35.04
CA MET A 1 20.69 43.89 34.64
C MET A 1 19.43 43.75 33.76
N MET A 2 19.62 43.80 32.45
CA MET A 2 18.53 43.69 31.47
C MET A 2 18.49 42.24 30.99
N VAL A 3 17.39 41.54 31.26
CA VAL A 3 17.13 40.19 30.74
C VAL A 3 16.47 40.34 29.39
N ALA A 4 17.17 39.98 28.33
CA ALA A 4 16.60 39.91 26.99
C ALA A 4 15.82 38.59 26.84
N LEU A 5 14.51 38.68 26.70
CA LEU A 5 13.67 37.56 26.25
C LEU A 5 13.91 37.31 24.77
N LEU A 6 14.53 36.17 24.46
CA LEU A 6 14.55 35.64 23.08
C LEU A 6 13.21 34.94 22.82
N THR A 7 12.37 35.57 22.06
CA THR A 7 11.20 34.90 21.46
C THR A 7 11.66 34.06 20.25
N VAL A 8 11.68 32.74 20.43
CA VAL A 8 11.86 31.81 19.31
C VAL A 8 10.55 31.74 18.58
N ALA A 9 10.50 32.30 17.38
CA ALA A 9 9.40 32.11 16.44
C ALA A 9 9.49 30.68 15.87
N LEU A 10 8.60 29.81 16.31
CA LEU A 10 8.35 28.55 15.61
C LEU A 10 7.72 28.86 14.27
N ALA A 11 8.53 28.84 13.22
CA ALA A 11 8.02 28.80 11.86
C ALA A 11 7.26 27.46 11.68
N HIS A 12 5.95 27.52 11.53
CA HIS A 12 5.16 26.40 11.03
C HIS A 12 5.55 26.25 9.55
N ALA A 13 6.43 25.30 9.25
CA ALA A 13 6.56 24.80 7.90
C ALA A 13 5.24 24.09 7.57
N GLY A 14 4.48 24.63 6.62
CA GLY A 14 3.37 23.93 6.00
C GLY A 14 3.89 22.66 5.28
N PRO A 15 2.99 21.79 4.78
CA PRO A 15 3.40 20.62 4.03
C PRO A 15 4.34 21.07 2.92
N ALA A 16 5.55 20.49 2.89
CA ALA A 16 6.53 20.80 1.86
C ALA A 16 5.90 20.41 0.52
N ASP A 17 5.82 21.37 -0.37
CA ASP A 17 5.48 21.11 -1.77
C ASP A 17 6.63 20.31 -2.38
N LEU A 18 6.47 18.98 -2.39
CA LEU A 18 7.47 18.01 -2.85
C LEU A 18 7.49 17.89 -4.37
N THR A 19 6.65 18.67 -5.08
CA THR A 19 6.57 18.66 -6.55
C THR A 19 7.72 19.39 -7.23
N SER A 20 8.62 20.05 -6.48
CA SER A 20 9.79 20.80 -6.97
C SER A 20 10.98 20.76 -6.01
N GLY A 21 11.14 19.71 -5.23
CA GLY A 21 12.30 19.54 -4.33
C GLY A 21 13.54 19.16 -5.13
N ASP A 22 14.66 19.86 -4.89
CA ASP A 22 15.98 19.41 -5.28
C ASP A 22 16.39 18.30 -4.26
N PHE A 23 16.25 17.04 -4.65
CA PHE A 23 16.56 15.88 -3.79
C PHE A 23 18.05 15.53 -3.80
N GLY A 24 18.83 16.20 -4.64
CA GLY A 24 20.26 15.96 -4.77
C GLY A 24 20.61 14.71 -5.57
N THR A 25 21.85 14.29 -5.46
CA THR A 25 22.39 13.08 -6.10
C THR A 25 22.56 11.95 -5.10
N TRP A 26 22.91 10.74 -5.56
CA TRP A 26 23.28 9.63 -4.69
C TRP A 26 24.39 10.00 -3.69
N GLU A 27 25.35 10.83 -4.11
CA GLU A 27 26.44 11.31 -3.28
C GLU A 27 25.91 12.23 -2.18
N ASP A 28 25.04 13.19 -2.51
CA ASP A 28 24.44 14.12 -1.54
C ASP A 28 23.56 13.39 -0.52
N ALA A 29 22.84 12.37 -0.97
CA ALA A 29 21.96 11.58 -0.13
C ALA A 29 22.73 10.67 0.86
N LEU A 30 23.93 10.19 0.48
CA LEU A 30 24.78 9.38 1.35
C LEU A 30 25.49 10.19 2.44
N ASP A 31 25.64 11.51 2.25
CA ASP A 31 26.25 12.42 3.23
C ASP A 31 25.25 12.97 4.25
N ALA A 32 23.95 12.69 4.09
CA ALA A 32 22.94 13.08 5.06
C ALA A 32 23.08 12.24 6.33
N GLU A 33 23.58 12.83 7.42
CA GLU A 33 23.65 12.22 8.77
C GLU A 33 22.26 12.12 9.42
N ASP A 34 21.27 11.58 8.73
CA ASP A 34 19.95 11.25 9.29
C ASP A 34 20.01 9.87 9.97
N VAL A 35 20.91 9.71 10.95
CA VAL A 35 20.98 8.49 11.76
C VAL A 35 19.88 8.53 12.81
N LEU A 36 19.02 7.51 12.79
CA LEU A 36 18.02 7.32 13.85
C LEU A 36 18.69 7.21 15.22
N THR A 37 18.14 7.89 16.20
CA THR A 37 18.52 7.67 17.58
C THR A 37 18.09 6.27 18.04
N PRO A 38 18.76 5.65 19.01
CA PRO A 38 18.34 4.34 19.54
C PRO A 38 16.89 4.31 20.05
N GLU A 39 16.36 5.45 20.52
CA GLU A 39 14.98 5.59 20.98
C GLU A 39 14.00 5.64 19.81
N GLU A 40 14.35 6.30 18.70
CA GLU A 40 13.57 6.32 17.47
C GLU A 40 13.58 4.93 16.79
N LEU A 41 14.73 4.24 16.82
CA LEU A 41 14.86 2.87 16.32
C LEU A 41 13.99 1.90 17.15
N ALA A 42 14.04 1.97 18.48
CA ALA A 42 13.20 1.15 19.36
C ALA A 42 11.70 1.45 19.17
N ALA A 43 11.34 2.72 18.94
CA ALA A 43 9.94 3.08 18.64
C ALA A 43 9.46 2.58 17.29
N LEU A 44 10.37 2.35 16.33
CA LEU A 44 10.06 1.71 15.03
C LEU A 44 9.95 0.19 15.17
N GLU A 45 10.84 -0.43 15.95
CA GLU A 45 10.75 -1.86 16.28
C GLU A 45 9.45 -2.18 17.05
N GLU A 46 8.96 -1.27 17.92
CA GLU A 46 7.66 -1.39 18.56
C GLU A 46 6.47 -1.22 17.59
N ARG A 47 6.67 -0.57 16.44
CA ARG A 47 5.63 -0.39 15.41
C ARG A 47 5.40 -1.63 14.54
N GLY A 48 6.20 -2.68 14.70
CA GLY A 48 5.98 -4.01 14.14
C GLY A 48 5.99 -4.06 12.61
N ALA A 49 7.05 -4.59 12.05
CA ALA A 49 7.10 -5.00 10.65
C ALA A 49 6.30 -6.29 10.44
N SER A 50 5.74 -6.49 9.28
CA SER A 50 4.69 -7.48 9.05
C SER A 50 4.81 -8.29 7.76
N ALA A 51 4.56 -9.61 7.70
CA ALA A 51 4.59 -10.52 6.52
C ALA A 51 3.25 -11.28 6.25
N ILE A 52 2.97 -11.98 5.09
CA ILE A 52 1.63 -12.43 4.60
C ILE A 52 0.99 -13.55 5.42
N VAL A 53 -0.10 -13.27 6.13
CA VAL A 53 -0.95 -14.25 6.82
C VAL A 53 -2.13 -14.65 5.95
N GLY A 54 -2.41 -15.94 5.82
CA GLY A 54 -3.55 -16.42 5.04
C GLY A 54 -3.37 -16.30 3.52
N GLY A 55 -2.14 -16.03 3.05
CA GLY A 55 -1.78 -16.04 1.64
C GLY A 55 -1.63 -17.45 1.06
N TRP A 56 -1.25 -17.53 -0.20
CA TRP A 56 -0.97 -18.77 -0.91
C TRP A 56 0.33 -18.65 -1.71
N ASP A 57 0.92 -19.81 -2.03
CA ASP A 57 2.18 -19.88 -2.80
C ASP A 57 1.99 -19.31 -4.20
N VAL A 58 2.93 -18.47 -4.62
CA VAL A 58 2.97 -17.88 -5.96
C VAL A 58 3.27 -18.94 -7.02
N ALA A 59 2.56 -18.93 -8.14
CA ALA A 59 2.84 -19.84 -9.23
C ALA A 59 4.14 -19.47 -9.97
N ALA A 60 4.85 -20.48 -10.46
CA ALA A 60 6.11 -20.26 -11.17
C ALA A 60 5.91 -19.37 -12.42
N GLY A 61 6.67 -18.30 -12.51
CA GLY A 61 6.64 -17.29 -13.57
C GLY A 61 5.76 -16.08 -13.26
N ASP A 62 5.00 -16.09 -12.16
CA ASP A 62 4.27 -14.92 -11.69
C ASP A 62 5.18 -14.07 -10.78
N TRP A 63 4.95 -12.77 -10.76
CA TRP A 63 5.64 -11.79 -9.91
C TRP A 63 7.18 -11.87 -9.92
N GLY A 64 7.81 -12.22 -11.06
CA GLY A 64 9.26 -12.33 -11.19
C GLY A 64 10.03 -11.03 -10.86
N ASP A 65 9.35 -9.89 -10.90
CA ASP A 65 9.86 -8.58 -10.49
C ASP A 65 9.88 -8.37 -8.97
N THR A 66 9.20 -9.23 -8.18
CA THR A 66 9.29 -9.21 -6.71
C THR A 66 10.67 -9.70 -6.29
N ALA A 67 11.32 -8.93 -5.41
CA ALA A 67 12.69 -9.13 -4.98
C ALA A 67 12.78 -9.50 -3.50
N GLY A 68 13.44 -10.59 -3.16
CA GLY A 68 13.90 -10.87 -1.81
C GLY A 68 15.13 -10.01 -1.49
N ILE A 69 15.08 -9.19 -0.43
CA ILE A 69 16.23 -8.35 -0.02
C ILE A 69 17.15 -9.15 0.87
N VAL A 70 18.38 -9.33 0.43
CA VAL A 70 19.41 -10.18 1.08
C VAL A 70 20.33 -9.35 1.95
N TYR A 71 20.49 -9.78 3.21
CA TYR A 71 21.33 -9.16 4.23
C TYR A 71 22.58 -9.96 4.55
N ARG A 72 23.40 -9.47 5.49
CA ARG A 72 24.56 -10.20 6.01
C ARG A 72 24.09 -11.50 6.67
N GLY A 73 24.70 -12.59 6.26
CA GLY A 73 24.26 -13.94 6.64
C GLY A 73 23.58 -14.68 5.49
N MET A 74 23.27 -13.98 4.40
CA MET A 74 22.56 -14.49 3.23
C MET A 74 21.10 -14.86 3.55
N GLU A 75 20.50 -14.15 4.48
CA GLU A 75 19.08 -14.27 4.83
C GLU A 75 18.26 -13.20 4.11
N VAL A 76 17.08 -13.56 3.64
CA VAL A 76 16.07 -12.61 3.15
C VAL A 76 15.30 -12.10 4.36
N GLY A 77 15.22 -10.78 4.52
CA GLY A 77 14.57 -10.17 5.69
C GLY A 77 13.54 -9.09 5.35
N CYS A 78 13.55 -8.63 4.09
CA CYS A 78 12.58 -7.71 3.52
C CYS A 78 12.27 -8.14 2.09
N THR A 79 11.23 -7.53 1.52
CA THR A 79 10.83 -7.69 0.13
C THR A 79 10.99 -6.38 -0.63
N GLY A 80 11.03 -6.40 -1.94
CA GLY A 80 11.08 -5.23 -2.81
C GLY A 80 10.50 -5.52 -4.19
N THR A 81 10.58 -4.55 -5.08
CA THR A 81 10.07 -4.67 -6.46
C THR A 81 11.04 -4.02 -7.43
N LEU A 82 11.35 -4.71 -8.51
CA LEU A 82 12.15 -4.17 -9.62
C LEU A 82 11.29 -3.18 -10.43
N ILE A 83 11.67 -1.89 -10.41
CA ILE A 83 10.95 -0.79 -11.09
C ILE A 83 11.69 -0.21 -12.29
N ALA A 84 12.98 -0.55 -12.43
CA ALA A 84 13.80 -0.30 -13.61
C ALA A 84 14.81 -1.45 -13.71
N PRO A 85 15.54 -1.63 -14.83
CA PRO A 85 16.37 -2.82 -15.06
C PRO A 85 17.37 -3.14 -13.95
N ASP A 86 17.89 -2.16 -13.23
CA ASP A 86 18.84 -2.31 -12.12
C ASP A 86 18.41 -1.52 -10.87
N LEU A 87 17.12 -1.23 -10.72
CA LEU A 87 16.61 -0.43 -9.62
C LEU A 87 15.44 -1.12 -8.91
N VAL A 88 15.61 -1.40 -7.62
CA VAL A 88 14.59 -2.01 -6.76
C VAL A 88 14.06 -0.96 -5.78
N LEU A 89 12.73 -0.84 -5.72
CA LEU A 89 11.99 -0.07 -4.72
C LEU A 89 11.66 -0.98 -3.54
N THR A 90 11.85 -0.50 -2.32
CA THR A 90 11.55 -1.22 -1.08
C THR A 90 11.27 -0.23 0.05
N ALA A 91 11.14 -0.67 1.31
CA ALA A 91 10.93 0.23 2.44
C ALA A 91 12.24 0.91 2.90
N GLY A 92 12.12 2.12 3.44
CA GLY A 92 13.24 2.88 3.98
C GLY A 92 13.89 2.20 5.18
N HIS A 93 13.09 1.58 6.05
CA HIS A 93 13.59 0.82 7.20
C HIS A 93 14.33 -0.47 6.82
N CYS A 94 14.25 -0.92 5.57
CA CYS A 94 14.97 -2.09 5.05
C CYS A 94 16.40 -1.79 4.57
N MET A 95 16.86 -0.53 4.62
CA MET A 95 18.11 -0.14 3.94
C MET A 95 19.40 -0.51 4.65
N ASP A 96 19.37 -0.83 5.96
CA ASP A 96 20.59 -1.12 6.70
C ASP A 96 21.11 -2.54 6.41
N GLY A 97 22.36 -2.62 5.97
CA GLY A 97 23.07 -3.89 5.80
C GLY A 97 22.72 -4.68 4.55
N VAL A 98 22.03 -4.09 3.57
CA VAL A 98 21.69 -4.74 2.28
C VAL A 98 22.95 -5.19 1.54
N LEU A 99 22.98 -6.44 1.08
CA LEU A 99 24.04 -7.01 0.23
C LEU A 99 23.62 -7.10 -1.24
N GLY A 100 22.35 -7.35 -1.51
CA GLY A 100 21.81 -7.57 -2.84
C GLY A 100 20.38 -8.04 -2.78
N VAL A 101 19.89 -8.55 -3.90
CA VAL A 101 18.53 -9.04 -4.06
C VAL A 101 18.51 -10.38 -4.78
N VAL A 102 17.45 -11.14 -4.59
CA VAL A 102 17.06 -12.28 -5.43
C VAL A 102 15.77 -11.92 -6.14
N VAL A 103 15.75 -12.00 -7.47
CA VAL A 103 14.55 -11.82 -8.31
C VAL A 103 14.28 -13.10 -9.11
N ASP A 104 13.11 -13.20 -9.74
CA ASP A 104 12.70 -14.37 -10.54
C ASP A 104 12.78 -15.70 -9.76
N SER A 105 12.37 -15.67 -8.49
CA SER A 105 12.31 -16.85 -7.64
C SER A 105 10.93 -16.95 -6.98
N VAL A 106 10.34 -18.14 -7.02
CA VAL A 106 9.16 -18.47 -6.22
C VAL A 106 9.52 -19.30 -5.00
N ASP A 107 10.78 -19.72 -4.87
CA ASP A 107 11.32 -20.45 -3.72
C ASP A 107 12.82 -20.11 -3.58
N ILE A 108 13.15 -19.23 -2.63
CA ILE A 108 14.53 -18.83 -2.38
C ILE A 108 15.37 -19.94 -1.73
N GLY A 109 14.72 -20.95 -1.13
CA GLY A 109 15.38 -22.08 -0.47
C GLY A 109 15.95 -23.11 -1.43
N ASP A 110 15.42 -23.20 -2.66
CA ASP A 110 15.90 -24.12 -3.69
C ASP A 110 17.08 -23.57 -4.47
N GLY A 111 17.46 -22.30 -4.24
CA GLY A 111 18.54 -21.59 -4.92
C GLY A 111 18.18 -21.18 -6.35
N SER A 112 16.89 -21.18 -6.71
CA SER A 112 16.39 -20.61 -7.94
C SER A 112 16.42 -19.08 -7.92
N GLY A 113 16.17 -18.46 -9.08
CA GLY A 113 16.19 -17.02 -9.22
C GLY A 113 17.57 -16.45 -9.53
N GLU A 114 17.58 -15.15 -9.74
CA GLU A 114 18.76 -14.38 -10.08
C GLU A 114 19.23 -13.57 -8.88
N TRP A 115 20.39 -13.90 -8.30
CA TRP A 115 21.00 -13.11 -7.25
C TRP A 115 21.85 -11.99 -7.84
N ILE A 116 21.57 -10.74 -7.47
CA ILE A 116 22.28 -9.56 -7.94
C ILE A 116 22.75 -8.73 -6.76
N ARG A 117 24.04 -8.40 -6.74
CA ARG A 117 24.64 -7.57 -5.69
C ARG A 117 24.10 -6.13 -5.75
N ALA A 118 23.86 -5.54 -4.59
CA ALA A 118 23.61 -4.11 -4.46
C ALA A 118 24.89 -3.30 -4.68
N ARG A 119 24.82 -2.31 -5.57
CA ARG A 119 25.85 -1.29 -5.74
C ARG A 119 25.71 -0.21 -4.68
N ARG A 120 24.47 0.23 -4.44
CA ARG A 120 24.11 1.27 -3.47
C ARG A 120 22.71 0.97 -2.92
N SER A 121 22.48 1.41 -1.70
CA SER A 121 21.15 1.42 -1.08
C SER A 121 20.95 2.74 -0.36
N ILE A 122 19.77 3.33 -0.46
CA ILE A 122 19.46 4.60 0.15
C ILE A 122 18.00 4.67 0.57
N ALA A 123 17.75 5.15 1.80
CA ALA A 123 16.41 5.45 2.26
C ALA A 123 15.97 6.87 1.86
N TYR A 124 14.69 7.08 1.71
CA TYR A 124 14.10 8.41 1.56
C TYR A 124 14.47 9.29 2.78
N PRO A 125 14.80 10.59 2.60
CA PRO A 125 15.18 11.47 3.72
C PRO A 125 14.14 11.47 4.83
N ARG A 126 14.56 11.18 6.07
CA ARG A 126 13.69 11.10 7.25
C ARG A 126 12.48 10.19 7.03
N TRP A 127 12.70 9.02 6.39
CA TRP A 127 11.67 8.04 6.04
C TRP A 127 10.72 7.71 7.20
N TRP A 128 11.19 7.68 8.44
CA TRP A 128 10.40 7.42 9.65
C TRP A 128 9.34 8.50 10.00
N ARG A 129 9.37 9.65 9.33
CA ARG A 129 8.42 10.77 9.47
C ARG A 129 7.85 11.24 8.15
N SER A 130 8.18 10.56 7.06
CA SER A 130 7.75 10.89 5.71
C SER A 130 7.42 9.60 4.95
N TYR A 131 7.96 9.42 3.78
CA TYR A 131 7.77 8.22 2.98
C TYR A 131 8.73 7.12 3.43
N ASP A 132 8.21 6.02 3.98
CA ASP A 132 9.02 4.85 4.36
C ASP A 132 9.37 4.04 3.11
N VAL A 133 10.23 4.59 2.28
CA VAL A 133 10.73 3.94 1.06
C VAL A 133 12.24 4.03 0.96
N GLY A 134 12.83 3.09 0.23
CA GLY A 134 14.24 3.04 -0.10
C GLY A 134 14.46 2.52 -1.52
N LEU A 135 15.61 2.84 -2.08
CA LEU A 135 16.06 2.37 -3.37
C LEU A 135 17.34 1.55 -3.25
N ILE A 136 17.39 0.46 -3.99
CA ILE A 136 18.60 -0.35 -4.16
C ILE A 136 18.98 -0.31 -5.63
N GLN A 137 20.14 0.27 -5.94
CA GLN A 137 20.74 0.16 -7.27
C GLN A 137 21.58 -1.08 -7.33
N LEU A 138 21.34 -1.93 -8.33
CA LEU A 138 22.04 -3.18 -8.55
C LEU A 138 23.35 -2.97 -9.31
N GLU A 139 24.29 -3.92 -9.21
CA GLU A 139 25.55 -3.89 -9.98
C GLU A 139 25.36 -4.20 -11.45
N SER A 140 24.30 -4.96 -11.80
CA SER A 140 23.92 -5.31 -13.17
C SER A 140 22.40 -5.31 -13.33
N PRO A 141 21.89 -5.09 -14.54
CA PRO A 141 20.46 -5.27 -14.82
C PRO A 141 20.00 -6.69 -14.54
N ALA A 142 18.78 -6.83 -14.00
CA ALA A 142 18.11 -8.12 -13.86
C ALA A 142 17.63 -8.66 -15.22
N SER A 143 17.47 -9.97 -15.31
CA SER A 143 16.97 -10.64 -16.52
C SER A 143 15.46 -10.51 -16.71
N VAL A 144 14.72 -10.26 -15.61
CA VAL A 144 13.28 -10.06 -15.64
C VAL A 144 12.89 -8.62 -15.95
N ALA A 145 11.69 -8.44 -16.49
CA ALA A 145 11.17 -7.11 -16.78
C ALA A 145 10.77 -6.38 -15.50
N PRO A 146 11.11 -5.08 -15.35
CA PRO A 146 10.64 -4.29 -14.23
C PRO A 146 9.13 -4.03 -14.33
N ARG A 147 8.48 -3.83 -13.18
CA ARG A 147 7.08 -3.47 -13.08
C ARG A 147 6.88 -1.96 -13.17
N THR A 148 5.87 -1.53 -13.93
CA THR A 148 5.50 -0.12 -14.01
C THR A 148 4.79 0.32 -12.74
N ILE A 149 5.11 1.52 -12.25
CA ILE A 149 4.39 2.16 -11.15
C ILE A 149 3.08 2.75 -11.68
N ALA A 150 1.98 2.49 -10.97
CA ALA A 150 0.68 3.11 -11.24
C ALA A 150 0.79 4.63 -11.11
N GLN A 151 0.38 5.37 -12.13
CA GLN A 151 0.41 6.83 -12.15
C GLN A 151 -0.79 7.37 -12.92
N ASP A 152 -1.08 8.66 -12.74
CA ASP A 152 -2.05 9.42 -13.52
C ASP A 152 -3.41 8.70 -13.67
N CYS A 153 -3.82 8.45 -14.90
CA CYS A 153 -5.10 7.86 -15.25
C CYS A 153 -5.35 6.44 -14.69
N ILE A 154 -4.32 5.65 -14.44
CA ILE A 154 -4.48 4.34 -13.80
C ILE A 154 -4.95 4.52 -12.37
N LEU A 155 -4.32 5.46 -11.63
CA LEU A 155 -4.74 5.77 -10.27
C LEU A 155 -6.14 6.40 -10.23
N ASP A 156 -6.40 7.39 -11.10
CA ASP A 156 -7.71 8.06 -11.18
C ASP A 156 -8.85 7.07 -11.47
N ARG A 157 -8.55 5.99 -12.16
CA ARG A 157 -9.55 5.01 -12.61
C ARG A 157 -9.72 3.84 -11.65
N TYR A 158 -8.64 3.35 -11.06
CA TYR A 158 -8.63 2.06 -10.36
C TYR A 158 -8.25 2.15 -8.88
N MET A 159 -7.74 3.29 -8.37
CA MET A 159 -7.36 3.43 -6.97
C MET A 159 -8.43 4.17 -6.18
N TYR A 160 -9.30 3.40 -5.51
CA TYR A 160 -10.41 3.90 -4.70
C TYR A 160 -10.67 2.98 -3.50
N ASP A 161 -11.49 3.39 -2.55
CA ASP A 161 -11.91 2.53 -1.43
C ASP A 161 -12.76 1.38 -1.94
N GLY A 162 -12.35 0.16 -1.69
CA GLY A 162 -12.91 -1.07 -2.25
C GLY A 162 -12.13 -1.63 -3.44
N ALA A 163 -11.08 -0.96 -3.93
CA ALA A 163 -10.20 -1.53 -4.96
C ALA A 163 -9.47 -2.76 -4.42
N GLU A 164 -9.26 -3.77 -5.28
CA GLU A 164 -8.48 -4.96 -4.94
C GLU A 164 -7.01 -4.77 -5.31
N ILE A 165 -6.12 -5.16 -4.40
CA ILE A 165 -4.68 -5.25 -4.65
C ILE A 165 -4.16 -6.66 -4.37
N ALA A 166 -3.06 -7.03 -5.03
CA ALA A 166 -2.25 -8.18 -4.66
C ALA A 166 -1.04 -7.71 -3.84
N ALA A 167 -0.91 -8.18 -2.62
CA ALA A 167 0.33 -8.03 -1.86
C ALA A 167 1.19 -9.29 -2.04
N VAL A 168 2.50 -9.11 -2.28
CA VAL A 168 3.41 -10.23 -2.60
C VAL A 168 4.70 -10.08 -1.78
N GLY A 169 5.19 -11.19 -1.20
CA GLY A 169 6.42 -11.14 -0.41
C GLY A 169 6.90 -12.48 0.15
N TYR A 170 8.08 -12.44 0.77
CA TYR A 170 8.77 -13.59 1.37
C TYR A 170 8.66 -13.64 2.89
N GLY A 171 7.62 -13.13 3.44
CA GLY A 171 7.52 -13.01 4.87
C GLY A 171 6.93 -14.21 5.62
N ALA A 172 6.65 -14.03 6.93
CA ALA A 172 6.07 -15.08 7.78
C ALA A 172 4.60 -15.29 7.46
N ILE A 173 4.09 -16.49 7.65
CA ILE A 173 2.75 -16.96 7.29
C ILE A 173 1.84 -17.17 8.50
N ASP A 174 2.20 -16.63 9.67
CA ASP A 174 1.37 -16.73 10.87
C ASP A 174 1.20 -15.36 11.55
N GLU A 175 0.05 -15.14 12.20
CA GLU A 175 -0.32 -13.90 12.88
C GLU A 175 0.68 -13.44 13.96
N ARG A 176 1.57 -14.32 14.43
CA ARG A 176 2.61 -14.01 15.42
C ARG A 176 3.90 -13.52 14.75
N GLY A 177 4.02 -13.68 13.42
CA GLY A 177 5.24 -13.37 12.68
C GLY A 177 6.43 -14.26 13.08
N THR A 178 6.18 -15.53 13.31
CA THR A 178 7.22 -16.48 13.80
C THR A 178 7.52 -17.62 12.85
N ARG A 179 6.65 -17.88 11.87
CA ARG A 179 6.79 -18.95 10.90
C ARG A 179 7.07 -18.37 9.53
N TYR A 180 8.31 -18.50 9.08
CA TYR A 180 8.76 -18.13 7.74
C TYR A 180 8.77 -19.35 6.83
N VAL A 181 8.60 -19.10 5.53
CA VAL A 181 8.74 -20.08 4.47
C VAL A 181 9.70 -19.50 3.42
N ASP A 182 10.30 -20.35 2.60
CA ASP A 182 11.19 -19.92 1.53
C ASP A 182 10.41 -19.59 0.25
N GLU A 183 9.15 -20.03 0.17
CA GLU A 183 8.24 -19.79 -0.94
C GLU A 183 7.71 -18.36 -0.94
N LEU A 184 7.69 -17.74 -2.13
CA LEU A 184 7.02 -16.45 -2.36
C LEU A 184 5.52 -16.61 -2.16
N GLN A 185 4.94 -15.73 -1.37
CA GLN A 185 3.50 -15.72 -1.05
C GLN A 185 2.81 -14.54 -1.70
N GLU A 186 1.53 -14.72 -2.05
CA GLU A 186 0.64 -13.63 -2.44
C GLU A 186 -0.68 -13.67 -1.67
N THR A 187 -1.36 -12.53 -1.59
CA THR A 187 -2.73 -12.43 -1.10
C THR A 187 -3.49 -11.30 -1.77
N ARG A 188 -4.82 -11.34 -1.67
CA ARG A 188 -5.71 -10.28 -2.13
C ARG A 188 -6.20 -9.48 -0.92
N LEU A 189 -6.12 -8.17 -1.04
CA LEU A 189 -6.53 -7.24 -0.02
C LEU A 189 -7.41 -6.16 -0.63
N GLU A 190 -8.39 -5.69 0.14
CA GLU A 190 -9.24 -4.56 -0.24
C GLU A 190 -8.64 -3.26 0.29
N VAL A 191 -8.55 -2.25 -0.54
CA VAL A 191 -8.18 -0.88 -0.14
C VAL A 191 -9.31 -0.29 0.68
N THR A 192 -9.06 0.02 1.95
CA THR A 192 -10.07 0.54 2.88
C THR A 192 -9.99 2.05 3.11
N ASP A 193 -8.84 2.65 2.82
CA ASP A 193 -8.62 4.11 2.80
C ASP A 193 -7.52 4.41 1.79
N HIS A 194 -7.91 4.80 0.57
CA HIS A 194 -7.01 4.92 -0.58
C HIS A 194 -6.03 6.11 -0.51
N ASP A 195 -6.26 7.05 0.38
CA ASP A 195 -5.45 8.28 0.50
C ASP A 195 -5.09 8.65 1.95
N CYS A 196 -5.46 7.82 2.92
CA CYS A 196 -5.28 8.13 4.35
C CYS A 196 -5.96 9.45 4.77
N SER A 197 -7.13 9.74 4.23
CA SER A 197 -7.90 10.94 4.59
C SER A 197 -8.63 10.81 5.92
N THR A 198 -8.90 9.59 6.37
CA THR A 198 -9.50 9.33 7.68
C THR A 198 -8.45 9.44 8.78
N ARG A 199 -8.76 10.20 9.86
CA ARG A 199 -7.79 10.53 10.91
C ARG A 199 -7.57 9.44 11.95
N ASP A 200 -8.33 8.37 11.87
CA ASP A 200 -8.35 7.30 12.88
C ASP A 200 -7.28 6.23 12.60
N ASP A 201 -6.67 6.27 11.42
CA ASP A 201 -5.64 5.35 11.00
C ASP A 201 -4.24 5.93 11.26
N ASP A 202 -3.26 5.06 11.49
CA ASP A 202 -1.90 5.40 11.89
C ASP A 202 -1.01 5.97 10.77
N CYS A 203 -1.62 6.55 9.74
CA CYS A 203 -0.91 7.18 8.64
C CYS A 203 -0.03 8.35 9.08
N ILE A 204 1.09 8.55 8.41
CA ILE A 204 2.02 9.64 8.71
C ILE A 204 1.41 10.97 8.25
N ARG A 205 1.11 11.85 9.20
CA ARG A 205 0.43 13.14 8.95
C ARG A 205 1.14 14.07 8.00
N SER A 206 2.46 13.94 7.84
CA SER A 206 3.25 14.80 6.96
C SER A 206 3.12 14.43 5.49
N VAL A 207 2.64 13.23 5.18
CA VAL A 207 2.43 12.74 3.81
C VAL A 207 0.98 12.44 3.49
N ALA A 208 0.10 12.37 4.50
CA ALA A 208 -1.34 12.24 4.32
C ALA A 208 -1.98 13.63 4.03
N PRO A 209 -3.04 13.70 3.20
CA PRO A 209 -3.56 12.61 2.36
C PRO A 209 -2.70 12.35 1.12
N GLY A 210 -2.86 11.16 0.54
CA GLY A 210 -2.31 10.80 -0.78
C GLY A 210 -0.88 10.24 -0.77
N GLY A 211 -0.15 10.28 0.36
CA GLY A 211 1.19 9.70 0.46
C GLY A 211 1.21 8.26 0.96
N GLU A 212 0.13 7.83 1.59
CA GLU A 212 -0.07 6.47 2.09
C GLU A 212 -1.51 6.02 1.81
N PHE A 213 -1.76 4.72 1.88
CA PHE A 213 -3.09 4.13 1.87
C PHE A 213 -3.14 2.89 2.77
N ILE A 214 -4.35 2.42 3.07
CA ILE A 214 -4.57 1.24 3.91
C ILE A 214 -5.32 0.18 3.11
N ALA A 215 -4.84 -1.07 3.21
CA ALA A 215 -5.56 -2.22 2.71
C ALA A 215 -5.67 -3.30 3.79
N ARG A 216 -6.73 -4.12 3.70
CA ARG A 216 -7.04 -5.19 4.66
C ARG A 216 -7.60 -6.39 3.92
N GLY A 217 -7.31 -7.58 4.41
CA GLY A 217 -7.93 -8.81 3.94
C GLY A 217 -9.09 -9.24 4.83
N GLU A 218 -9.86 -10.19 4.34
CA GLU A 218 -10.89 -10.87 5.12
C GLU A 218 -10.25 -11.90 6.08
N ASP A 219 -10.93 -12.21 7.18
CA ASP A 219 -10.57 -13.27 8.14
C ASP A 219 -9.12 -13.20 8.68
N GLY A 220 -8.55 -11.99 8.80
CA GLY A 220 -7.20 -11.80 9.31
C GLY A 220 -6.10 -12.03 8.28
N THR A 221 -6.46 -12.15 7.00
CA THR A 221 -5.50 -12.16 5.89
C THR A 221 -4.82 -10.81 5.78
N ASP A 222 -3.49 -10.79 5.73
CA ASP A 222 -2.73 -9.54 5.72
C ASP A 222 -1.24 -9.79 5.42
N THR A 223 -0.52 -8.73 5.12
CA THR A 223 0.95 -8.77 5.12
C THR A 223 1.50 -8.86 6.55
N CYS A 224 2.70 -9.36 6.78
CA CYS A 224 3.31 -9.58 8.10
C CYS A 224 4.87 -9.48 8.07
N PHE A 225 5.73 -9.85 9.03
CA PHE A 225 7.21 -9.62 9.11
C PHE A 225 7.99 -10.22 7.93
N GLY A 226 8.72 -9.41 7.16
CA GLY A 226 9.49 -9.83 5.98
C GLY A 226 8.89 -9.38 4.64
N ASP A 227 7.56 -9.04 4.57
CA ASP A 227 6.98 -8.39 3.40
C ASP A 227 7.30 -6.90 3.34
N SER A 228 7.83 -6.35 4.43
CA SER A 228 8.30 -4.95 4.48
C SER A 228 9.04 -4.59 3.21
N GLY A 229 8.60 -3.52 2.56
CA GLY A 229 9.13 -3.07 1.28
C GLY A 229 8.58 -3.80 0.05
N GLY A 230 7.81 -4.88 0.24
CA GLY A 230 7.18 -5.62 -0.83
C GLY A 230 6.11 -4.81 -1.56
N PRO A 231 5.77 -5.21 -2.80
CA PRO A 231 4.80 -4.53 -3.60
C PRO A 231 3.36 -4.76 -3.15
N ALA A 232 2.53 -3.71 -3.30
CA ALA A 232 1.12 -3.84 -3.57
C ALA A 232 0.90 -3.62 -5.06
N TYR A 233 0.39 -4.62 -5.76
CA TYR A 233 0.03 -4.52 -7.16
C TYR A 233 -1.44 -4.18 -7.31
N LEU A 234 -1.75 -3.10 -8.01
CA LEU A 234 -3.10 -2.75 -8.41
C LEU A 234 -3.48 -3.58 -9.63
N MET A 235 -4.53 -4.39 -9.48
CA MET A 235 -5.02 -5.31 -10.50
C MET A 235 -5.99 -4.59 -11.42
N THR A 236 -5.69 -4.52 -12.72
CA THR A 236 -6.52 -3.81 -13.69
C THR A 236 -6.64 -4.58 -15.02
N ASP A 237 -7.62 -4.22 -15.85
CA ASP A 237 -7.77 -4.80 -17.19
C ASP A 237 -6.60 -4.40 -18.12
N GLU A 238 -5.86 -3.35 -17.79
CA GLU A 238 -4.70 -2.87 -18.53
C GLU A 238 -3.39 -3.53 -18.08
N GLY A 239 -3.43 -4.33 -17.01
CA GLY A 239 -2.29 -5.02 -16.40
C GLY A 239 -2.15 -4.73 -14.92
N ASP A 240 -1.08 -5.25 -14.34
CA ASP A 240 -0.77 -5.09 -12.92
C ASP A 240 0.31 -4.04 -12.72
N PHE A 241 0.05 -3.06 -11.86
CA PHE A 241 0.93 -1.92 -11.61
C PHE A 241 1.32 -1.85 -10.14
N VAL A 242 2.56 -1.47 -9.84
CA VAL A 242 2.95 -1.16 -8.45
C VAL A 242 2.21 0.09 -7.99
N VAL A 243 1.33 -0.03 -7.02
CA VAL A 243 0.60 1.10 -6.42
C VAL A 243 1.15 1.47 -5.04
N GLY A 244 1.79 0.53 -4.35
CA GLY A 244 2.28 0.75 -3.00
C GLY A 244 3.45 -0.12 -2.59
N VAL A 245 4.07 0.30 -1.48
CA VAL A 245 5.18 -0.37 -0.80
C VAL A 245 4.74 -0.68 0.61
N VAL A 246 4.83 -1.93 1.05
CA VAL A 246 4.52 -2.35 2.42
C VAL A 246 5.40 -1.59 3.41
N SER A 247 4.79 -0.85 4.32
CA SER A 247 5.50 -0.09 5.35
C SER A 247 5.31 -0.69 6.75
N ARG A 248 4.08 -0.77 7.24
CA ARG A 248 3.79 -1.19 8.62
C ARG A 248 2.34 -1.61 8.80
N GLY A 249 2.05 -2.38 9.84
CA GLY A 249 0.70 -2.72 10.24
C GLY A 249 -0.06 -1.54 10.88
N THR A 250 -1.40 -1.62 10.90
CA THR A 250 -2.26 -0.71 11.67
C THR A 250 -2.29 -1.11 13.15
N ARG A 251 -2.59 -0.16 14.07
CA ARG A 251 -2.54 -0.40 15.54
C ARG A 251 -3.78 -1.09 16.12
N ASP A 252 -4.81 -1.30 15.33
CA ASP A 252 -6.17 -1.52 15.83
C ASP A 252 -6.47 -2.89 16.48
N SER A 253 -5.60 -3.90 16.41
CA SER A 253 -6.02 -5.25 16.77
C SER A 253 -5.35 -5.87 17.99
N GLY A 254 -4.22 -5.35 18.44
CA GLY A 254 -3.37 -6.06 19.40
C GLY A 254 -2.77 -7.36 18.84
N ALA A 255 -3.10 -7.75 17.62
CA ALA A 255 -2.43 -8.76 16.83
C ALA A 255 -1.17 -8.14 16.19
N ARG A 256 -0.15 -8.96 15.95
CA ARG A 256 1.07 -8.49 15.27
C ARG A 256 0.86 -8.34 13.77
N CYS A 257 0.01 -9.19 13.19
CA CYS A 257 -0.36 -9.21 11.77
C CYS A 257 -1.87 -9.52 11.66
N GLY A 258 -2.51 -9.25 10.52
CA GLY A 258 -3.92 -9.55 10.29
C GLY A 258 -4.90 -8.42 10.62
N ALA A 259 -4.40 -7.21 10.87
CA ALA A 259 -5.24 -6.07 11.25
C ALA A 259 -5.42 -5.04 10.13
N GLY A 260 -4.66 -5.16 9.09
CA GLY A 260 -4.51 -4.22 7.99
C GLY A 260 -3.12 -3.61 7.97
N THR A 261 -2.71 -3.26 6.76
CA THR A 261 -1.38 -2.75 6.46
C THR A 261 -1.46 -1.36 5.85
N ILE A 262 -0.51 -0.51 6.23
CA ILE A 262 -0.26 0.81 5.66
C ILE A 262 0.83 0.67 4.61
N TYR A 263 0.51 1.17 3.41
CA TYR A 263 1.39 1.17 2.25
C TYR A 263 1.78 2.61 1.93
N VAL A 264 3.05 2.83 1.57
CA VAL A 264 3.44 4.10 0.96
C VAL A 264 3.02 4.09 -0.50
N ARG A 265 2.35 5.16 -0.96
CA ARG A 265 1.96 5.37 -2.36
C ARG A 265 3.21 5.48 -3.23
N ALA A 266 3.38 4.55 -4.17
CA ALA A 266 4.57 4.49 -5.03
C ALA A 266 4.67 5.69 -5.99
N ASP A 267 3.53 6.21 -6.48
CA ASP A 267 3.48 7.40 -7.35
C ASP A 267 3.96 8.67 -6.65
N ALA A 268 3.68 8.78 -5.33
CA ALA A 268 4.08 9.94 -4.54
C ALA A 268 5.61 10.15 -4.46
N VAL A 269 6.38 9.08 -4.69
CA VAL A 269 7.85 9.12 -4.62
C VAL A 269 8.55 9.03 -5.98
N VAL A 270 7.81 8.94 -7.09
CA VAL A 270 8.37 8.90 -8.46
C VAL A 270 9.32 10.07 -8.73
N PRO A 271 9.00 11.34 -8.41
CA PRO A 271 9.94 12.45 -8.64
C PRO A 271 11.28 12.27 -7.94
N TRP A 272 11.28 11.78 -6.70
CA TRP A 272 12.49 11.47 -5.95
C TRP A 272 13.27 10.30 -6.57
N ILE A 273 12.58 9.24 -7.03
CA ILE A 273 13.20 8.10 -7.69
C ILE A 273 13.92 8.55 -8.97
N GLU A 274 13.23 9.32 -9.83
CA GLU A 274 13.75 9.80 -11.12
C GLU A 274 14.95 10.74 -10.92
N GLU A 275 14.85 11.69 -9.99
CA GLU A 275 15.93 12.64 -9.70
C GLU A 275 17.18 11.93 -9.17
N LEU A 276 17.00 10.98 -8.24
CA LEU A 276 18.12 10.28 -7.62
C LEU A 276 18.77 9.24 -8.54
N SER A 277 17.97 8.49 -9.31
CA SER A 277 18.45 7.41 -10.16
C SER A 277 18.86 7.86 -11.56
N GLY A 278 18.29 8.97 -12.03
CA GLY A 278 18.43 9.44 -13.41
C GLY A 278 17.61 8.64 -14.43
N TYR A 279 16.75 7.73 -13.98
CA TYR A 279 15.78 7.06 -14.84
C TYR A 279 14.60 7.98 -15.13
N ASP A 280 14.09 7.89 -16.36
CA ASP A 280 12.75 8.33 -16.73
C ASP A 280 11.88 7.06 -16.66
N LEU A 281 11.12 6.93 -15.57
CA LEU A 281 10.34 5.72 -15.30
C LEU A 281 9.21 5.57 -16.31
N ALA A 282 8.95 4.32 -16.71
CA ALA A 282 7.85 4.02 -17.61
C ALA A 282 6.52 4.54 -17.06
N ARG A 283 5.79 5.29 -17.88
CA ARG A 283 4.44 5.75 -17.58
C ARG A 283 3.44 4.74 -18.14
N PRO A 284 2.37 4.40 -17.39
CA PRO A 284 1.31 3.56 -17.94
C PRO A 284 0.61 4.26 -19.10
N GLU A 285 0.18 3.48 -20.10
CA GLU A 285 -0.70 4.02 -21.13
C GLU A 285 -2.10 4.22 -20.55
N CYS A 286 -2.71 5.37 -20.84
CA CYS A 286 -4.05 5.66 -20.38
C CYS A 286 -5.07 4.96 -21.27
N PRO A 287 -6.00 4.18 -20.70
CA PRO A 287 -7.04 3.55 -21.49
C PRO A 287 -7.99 4.59 -22.07
N ASP A 288 -8.46 4.35 -23.31
CA ASP A 288 -9.46 5.18 -23.97
C ASP A 288 -10.81 5.07 -23.26
N GLY A 289 -11.50 6.19 -23.08
CA GLY A 289 -12.87 6.25 -22.54
C GLY A 289 -12.95 6.73 -21.06
N PRO A 290 -14.17 6.92 -20.55
CA PRO A 290 -14.38 7.29 -19.17
C PRO A 290 -13.95 6.13 -18.24
N PRO A 291 -13.63 6.43 -16.96
CA PRO A 291 -13.42 5.39 -15.96
C PRO A 291 -14.63 4.46 -15.90
N PRO A 292 -14.48 3.17 -15.52
CA PRO A 292 -15.63 2.30 -15.30
C PRO A 292 -16.59 3.03 -14.35
N GLU A 293 -17.84 3.13 -14.74
CA GLU A 293 -18.86 3.62 -13.80
C GLU A 293 -18.84 2.60 -12.65
N ASP A 294 -18.64 3.10 -11.42
CA ASP A 294 -18.57 2.31 -10.19
C ASP A 294 -19.54 1.13 -10.31
N GLY A 295 -19.10 -0.09 -10.02
CA GLY A 295 -19.83 -1.34 -10.27
C GLY A 295 -21.21 -1.49 -9.61
N LEU A 296 -21.85 -0.36 -9.26
CA LEU A 296 -23.25 -0.21 -8.86
C LEU A 296 -24.18 0.11 -10.02
N SER A 297 -23.68 0.44 -11.25
CA SER A 297 -24.54 0.76 -12.40
C SER A 297 -25.15 -0.47 -13.08
N ASP A 298 -24.54 -1.66 -12.91
CA ASP A 298 -25.06 -2.90 -13.50
C ASP A 298 -26.32 -3.47 -12.79
N LEU A 299 -26.70 -2.88 -11.66
CA LEU A 299 -27.95 -3.27 -10.99
C LEU A 299 -29.20 -2.57 -11.56
N ASP A 300 -29.04 -1.49 -12.33
CA ASP A 300 -30.16 -0.76 -12.93
C ASP A 300 -30.56 -1.31 -14.33
N ASP A 301 -29.70 -2.09 -14.99
CA ASP A 301 -29.98 -2.72 -16.30
C ASP A 301 -30.40 -4.21 -16.21
N ALA A 302 -30.71 -4.71 -15.02
CA ALA A 302 -31.38 -6.00 -14.92
C ALA A 302 -32.76 -5.86 -15.62
N PRO A 303 -33.03 -6.63 -16.70
CA PRO A 303 -34.34 -6.57 -17.34
C PRO A 303 -35.39 -6.94 -16.31
N GLY A 304 -36.23 -5.96 -15.96
CA GLY A 304 -37.26 -6.07 -14.94
C GLY A 304 -38.32 -7.13 -15.27
N ASN A 305 -37.96 -8.39 -15.09
CA ASN A 305 -38.91 -9.50 -15.00
C ASN A 305 -38.20 -10.72 -14.40
N MET A 306 -38.03 -10.71 -13.07
CA MET A 306 -37.73 -11.95 -12.35
C MET A 306 -39.05 -12.72 -12.17
N ARG A 307 -39.26 -13.78 -12.92
CA ARG A 307 -40.37 -14.71 -12.73
C ARG A 307 -40.00 -15.71 -11.62
N ILE A 308 -40.68 -15.63 -10.50
CA ILE A 308 -40.67 -16.68 -9.47
C ILE A 308 -42.03 -17.37 -9.53
N ASN A 309 -42.07 -18.66 -9.85
CA ASN A 309 -43.27 -19.52 -9.90
C ASN A 309 -44.36 -19.10 -10.93
N GLY A 310 -44.00 -18.45 -12.03
CA GLY A 310 -44.92 -18.23 -13.16
C GLY A 310 -45.92 -17.08 -12.99
N GLU A 311 -45.75 -16.24 -11.95
CA GLU A 311 -46.55 -15.03 -11.74
C GLU A 311 -45.73 -13.76 -11.93
N ASP A 312 -46.29 -12.79 -12.71
CA ASP A 312 -45.67 -11.48 -12.94
C ASP A 312 -45.87 -10.57 -11.70
N ILE A 313 -44.78 -10.30 -10.98
CA ILE A 313 -44.82 -9.27 -9.92
C ILE A 313 -44.61 -7.90 -10.58
N ARG A 314 -45.66 -7.10 -10.73
CA ARG A 314 -45.55 -5.73 -11.19
C ARG A 314 -45.04 -4.85 -10.07
N GLY A 315 -43.90 -4.24 -10.22
CA GLY A 315 -43.34 -3.25 -9.31
C GLY A 315 -44.25 -2.02 -9.23
N CYS A 316 -44.52 -1.53 -8.03
CA CYS A 316 -45.25 -0.30 -7.80
C CYS A 316 -44.43 0.92 -8.27
N SER A 317 -44.80 1.50 -9.41
CA SER A 317 -44.37 2.84 -9.81
C SER A 317 -45.16 3.88 -9.01
N THR A 318 -44.48 4.66 -8.17
CA THR A 318 -45.05 5.84 -7.54
C THR A 318 -45.15 6.99 -8.53
N ALA A 319 -46.31 7.13 -9.21
CA ALA A 319 -46.63 8.34 -9.93
C ALA A 319 -47.31 9.31 -8.94
N GLY A 320 -46.71 10.48 -8.74
CA GLY A 320 -47.27 11.56 -7.92
C GLY A 320 -48.44 12.22 -8.60
N GLY A 321 -49.50 12.57 -7.82
CA GLY A 321 -50.61 13.46 -8.16
C GLY A 321 -51.23 14.00 -6.89
N PRO A 322 -51.67 15.27 -6.86
CA PRO A 322 -51.99 16.03 -5.64
C PRO A 322 -53.44 15.91 -5.22
N GLY A 323 -53.66 15.92 -3.89
CA GLY A 323 -54.87 16.47 -3.29
C GLY A 323 -55.89 15.50 -2.73
N ALA A 324 -56.03 15.49 -1.41
CA ALA A 324 -57.26 15.80 -0.68
C ALA A 324 -57.08 15.55 0.83
N LEU A 325 -57.44 16.55 1.58
CA LEU A 325 -57.64 16.55 3.03
C LEU A 325 -58.73 15.54 3.45
N GLY A 326 -58.49 14.81 4.51
CA GLY A 326 -59.49 14.00 5.16
C GLY A 326 -59.06 13.60 6.56
N ALA A 327 -59.76 14.15 7.54
CA ALA A 327 -59.51 14.15 8.97
C ALA A 327 -59.78 12.81 9.67
N LEU A 328 -59.15 12.71 10.84
CA LEU A 328 -59.65 12.17 12.12
C LEU A 328 -59.78 10.66 12.30
N LEU A 329 -59.09 10.06 13.21
CA LEU A 329 -59.58 9.67 14.54
C LEU A 329 -58.48 8.86 15.31
N LEU A 330 -58.28 9.36 16.51
CA LEU A 330 -57.60 8.71 17.63
C LEU A 330 -58.21 7.32 17.96
N LEU A 331 -57.37 6.38 18.30
CA LEU A 331 -57.60 5.37 19.35
C LEU A 331 -56.28 4.78 19.86
N LEU A 332 -55.91 5.21 21.06
CA LEU A 332 -55.04 4.47 21.98
C LEU A 332 -55.84 3.29 22.57
N PRO A 333 -55.19 2.22 22.95
CA PRO A 333 -55.35 1.78 24.32
C PRO A 333 -54.05 1.52 25.09
N LEU A 334 -54.09 1.98 26.29
CA LEU A 334 -53.34 1.58 27.46
C LEU A 334 -53.40 0.05 27.72
N PHE A 335 -52.30 -0.53 28.12
CA PHE A 335 -52.24 -1.61 29.12
C PHE A 335 -50.79 -1.66 29.63
N ARG A 336 -50.53 -1.12 30.84
CA ARG A 336 -50.58 -1.70 32.20
C ARG A 336 -49.48 -2.72 32.48
N ARG A 337 -48.56 -2.27 33.33
CA ARG A 337 -47.60 -3.07 34.14
C ARG A 337 -48.32 -4.16 34.95
N ARG A 338 -47.68 -5.25 35.13
CA ARG A 338 -47.64 -6.05 36.37
C ARG A 338 -46.42 -6.92 36.40
N ASP A 339 -45.73 -6.76 37.47
CA ASP A 339 -44.90 -7.45 38.41
C ASP A 339 -43.61 -8.01 37.92
#